data_61fbbc3c8225786b5d4e837e88310ee4
#
_entry.id   61fbbc3c8225786b5d4e837e88310ee4
#
_cell.length_a   1.000
_cell.length_b   1.000
_cell.length_c   1.000
_cell.angle_alpha   90.00
_cell.angle_beta   90.00
_cell.angle_gamma   90.00
#
_symmetry.space_group_name_H-M   'P 1'
#
loop_
_entity.id
_entity.type
_entity.pdbx_description
1 polymer ?
#
loop_
_entity_poly.entity_id
_entity_poly.type
_entity_poly.pdbx_seq_one_letter_code
_entity_poly.pdbx_strand_id
1 'polypeptide(L)'
;MKILITGGAGYLGSIMTPHLLGLGHEVTVLDNFMFRQNSLADCCQYDTFHIVRGDCRDPEVVNPLLKEADIIIPLAALVGAPLCNDDKAAAESVNHGAVKLICDAASSDQRIIMPITNTQYISSDTIASKRTAK
;
A
#
# COMPACT_ATOMS: atom_id res chain seq x y z
N MET A 1 -5.67 -4.06 16.14
CA MET A 1 -4.34 -3.92 15.50
C MET A 1 -4.31 -2.57 14.79
N LYS A 2 -3.13 -1.98 14.70
CA LYS A 2 -2.89 -0.75 13.94
C LYS A 2 -2.44 -1.10 12.53
N ILE A 3 -3.15 -0.64 11.53
CA ILE A 3 -2.93 -0.98 10.12
C ILE A 3 -2.60 0.30 9.34
N LEU A 4 -1.46 0.32 8.67
CA LEU A 4 -1.08 1.37 7.74
C LEU A 4 -1.39 0.93 6.31
N ILE A 5 -2.13 1.74 5.56
CA ILE A 5 -2.43 1.51 4.15
C ILE A 5 -1.89 2.68 3.33
N THR A 6 -0.90 2.45 2.47
CA THR A 6 -0.49 3.47 1.50
C THR A 6 -1.33 3.35 0.24
N GLY A 7 -1.77 4.49 -0.33
CA GLY A 7 -2.69 4.48 -1.47
C GLY A 7 -4.12 4.04 -1.09
N GLY A 8 -4.50 4.24 0.18
CA GLY A 8 -5.78 3.76 0.70
C GLY A 8 -7.01 4.48 0.17
N ALA A 9 -6.87 5.66 -0.43
CA ALA A 9 -7.97 6.34 -1.13
C ALA A 9 -8.22 5.78 -2.54
N GLY A 10 -7.38 4.87 -3.03
CA GLY A 10 -7.53 4.18 -4.31
C GLY A 10 -8.64 3.13 -4.30
N TYR A 11 -8.76 2.38 -5.43
CA TYR A 11 -9.84 1.41 -5.65
C TYR A 11 -9.89 0.32 -4.56
N LEU A 12 -8.78 -0.40 -4.32
CA LEU A 12 -8.75 -1.44 -3.29
C LEU A 12 -8.88 -0.86 -1.88
N GLY A 13 -8.17 0.23 -1.59
CA GLY A 13 -8.18 0.86 -0.28
C GLY A 13 -9.54 1.38 0.14
N SER A 14 -10.34 1.90 -0.80
CA SER A 14 -11.69 2.40 -0.52
C SER A 14 -12.67 1.31 -0.06
N ILE A 15 -12.39 0.05 -0.40
CA ILE A 15 -13.18 -1.11 0.04
C ILE A 15 -12.58 -1.72 1.32
N MET A 16 -11.27 -1.83 1.38
CA MET A 16 -10.59 -2.46 2.52
C MET A 16 -10.67 -1.61 3.79
N THR A 17 -10.49 -0.30 3.67
CA THR A 17 -10.44 0.60 4.82
C THR A 17 -11.71 0.55 5.67
N PRO A 18 -12.93 0.75 5.12
CA PRO A 18 -14.15 0.66 5.92
C PRO A 18 -14.39 -0.75 6.48
N HIS A 19 -14.00 -1.80 5.75
CA HIS A 19 -14.12 -3.16 6.22
C HIS A 19 -13.25 -3.43 7.45
N LEU A 20 -11.99 -3.00 7.41
CA LEU A 20 -11.05 -3.15 8.54
C LEU A 20 -11.48 -2.33 9.77
N LEU A 21 -11.99 -1.11 9.55
CA LEU A 21 -12.56 -0.29 10.61
C LEU A 21 -13.78 -0.97 11.24
N GLY A 22 -14.67 -1.55 10.43
CA GLY A 22 -15.84 -2.30 10.89
C GLY A 22 -15.47 -3.56 11.69
N LEU A 23 -14.27 -4.12 11.49
CA LEU A 23 -13.71 -5.21 12.29
C LEU A 23 -13.03 -4.74 13.60
N GLY A 24 -13.06 -3.43 13.89
CA GLY A 24 -12.50 -2.85 15.10
C GLY A 24 -10.99 -2.62 15.06
N HIS A 25 -10.39 -2.53 13.86
CA HIS A 25 -9.00 -2.15 13.72
C HIS A 25 -8.85 -0.62 13.71
N GLU A 26 -7.69 -0.14 14.11
CA GLU A 26 -7.25 1.24 13.89
C GLU A 26 -6.56 1.30 12.53
N VAL A 27 -7.03 2.17 11.64
CA VAL A 27 -6.52 2.25 10.27
C VAL A 27 -6.01 3.64 9.96
N THR A 28 -4.74 3.72 9.60
CA THR A 28 -4.11 4.93 9.07
C THR A 28 -3.93 4.79 7.56
N VAL A 29 -4.50 5.72 6.81
CA VAL A 29 -4.34 5.81 5.37
C VAL A 29 -3.34 6.92 5.03
N LEU A 30 -2.29 6.58 4.29
CA LEU A 30 -1.39 7.53 3.63
C LEU A 30 -1.71 7.57 2.14
N ASP A 31 -2.13 8.74 1.63
CA ASP A 31 -2.44 8.93 0.21
C ASP A 31 -2.08 10.36 -0.24
N ASN A 32 -1.65 10.54 -1.45
CA ASN A 32 -1.35 11.87 -2.01
C ASN A 32 -2.57 12.54 -2.66
N PHE A 33 -3.67 11.79 -2.81
CA PHE A 33 -4.93 12.22 -3.44
C PHE A 33 -4.77 12.77 -4.86
N MET A 34 -3.83 12.21 -5.64
CA MET A 34 -3.58 12.69 -7.00
C MET A 34 -4.81 12.58 -7.91
N PHE A 35 -5.69 11.62 -7.65
CA PHE A 35 -6.92 11.41 -8.40
C PHE A 35 -8.13 12.16 -7.80
N ARG A 36 -7.93 12.98 -6.76
CA ARG A 36 -8.95 13.83 -6.12
C ARG A 36 -10.23 13.08 -5.69
N GLN A 37 -10.09 11.83 -5.29
CA GLN A 37 -11.20 11.01 -4.81
C GLN A 37 -11.58 11.38 -3.37
N ASN A 38 -12.87 11.24 -3.03
CA ASN A 38 -13.40 11.32 -1.67
C ASN A 38 -13.91 9.95 -1.17
N SER A 39 -13.29 8.88 -1.64
CA SER A 39 -13.70 7.48 -1.43
C SER A 39 -13.72 7.03 0.03
N LEU A 40 -13.10 7.80 0.92
CA LEU A 40 -13.00 7.49 2.35
C LEU A 40 -13.89 8.38 3.25
N ALA A 41 -14.81 9.15 2.65
CA ALA A 41 -15.65 10.07 3.42
C ALA A 41 -16.47 9.33 4.51
N ASP A 42 -17.01 8.16 4.21
CA ASP A 42 -17.79 7.35 5.16
C ASP A 42 -16.94 6.77 6.29
N CYS A 43 -15.61 6.72 6.14
CA CYS A 43 -14.70 6.28 7.20
C CYS A 43 -14.55 7.31 8.31
N CYS A 44 -14.89 8.59 8.07
CA CYS A 44 -14.77 9.67 9.06
C CYS A 44 -15.68 9.49 10.27
N GLN A 45 -16.65 8.57 10.23
CA GLN A 45 -17.48 8.22 11.39
C GLN A 45 -16.76 7.37 12.44
N TYR A 46 -15.59 6.80 12.10
CA TYR A 46 -14.82 5.96 13.01
C TYR A 46 -13.71 6.75 13.70
N ASP A 47 -13.71 6.78 15.02
CA ASP A 47 -12.67 7.45 15.83
C ASP A 47 -11.29 6.79 15.64
N THR A 48 -11.26 5.54 15.14
CA THR A 48 -10.04 4.75 14.84
C THR A 48 -9.54 4.94 13.41
N PHE A 49 -10.14 5.86 12.64
CA PHE A 49 -9.71 6.19 11.30
C PHE A 49 -8.79 7.42 11.29
N HIS A 50 -7.62 7.27 10.70
CA HIS A 50 -6.65 8.34 10.53
C HIS A 50 -6.28 8.48 9.07
N ILE A 51 -6.15 9.72 8.60
CA ILE A 51 -5.79 10.02 7.24
C ILE A 51 -4.62 11.01 7.20
N VAL A 52 -3.60 10.68 6.44
CA VAL A 52 -2.43 11.51 6.22
C VAL A 52 -2.31 11.77 4.73
N ARG A 53 -2.30 13.04 4.36
CA ARG A 53 -2.00 13.45 2.99
C ARG A 53 -0.49 13.56 2.82
N GLY A 54 0.09 12.69 1.98
CA GLY A 54 1.53 12.70 1.75
C GLY A 54 1.95 11.72 0.65
N ASP A 55 3.23 11.76 0.33
CA ASP A 55 3.83 10.87 -0.67
C ASP A 55 4.42 9.63 0.03
N CYS A 56 4.06 8.46 -0.44
CA CYS A 56 4.58 7.18 0.07
C CYS A 56 6.08 6.95 -0.22
N ARG A 57 6.70 7.82 -1.01
CA ARG A 57 8.15 7.84 -1.29
C ARG A 57 8.94 8.70 -0.32
N ASP A 58 8.25 9.52 0.48
CA ASP A 58 8.89 10.45 1.41
C ASP A 58 9.15 9.76 2.75
N PRO A 59 10.42 9.50 3.12
CA PRO A 59 10.76 8.86 4.38
C PRO A 59 10.36 9.68 5.61
N GLU A 60 10.32 11.01 5.52
CA GLU A 60 9.90 11.88 6.64
C GLU A 60 8.40 11.69 6.96
N VAL A 61 7.60 11.34 5.96
CA VAL A 61 6.18 11.04 6.12
C VAL A 61 5.97 9.58 6.50
N VAL A 62 6.65 8.65 5.82
CA VAL A 62 6.41 7.21 5.94
C VAL A 62 6.95 6.63 7.25
N ASN A 63 8.18 6.99 7.64
CA ASN A 63 8.84 6.36 8.80
C ASN A 63 8.09 6.56 10.13
N PRO A 64 7.53 7.74 10.45
CA PRO A 64 6.71 7.88 11.66
C PRO A 64 5.47 6.97 11.66
N LEU A 65 4.81 6.82 10.49
CA LEU A 65 3.61 5.99 10.36
C LEU A 65 3.94 4.50 10.46
N LEU A 66 5.08 4.08 9.91
CA LEU A 66 5.54 2.68 10.03
C LEU A 66 5.77 2.29 11.49
N LYS A 67 6.36 3.16 12.30
CA LYS A 67 6.65 2.85 13.71
C LYS A 67 5.41 2.53 14.55
N GLU A 68 4.26 3.07 14.14
CA GLU A 68 3.00 2.88 14.85
C GLU A 68 2.18 1.68 14.35
N ALA A 69 2.55 1.08 13.22
CA ALA A 69 1.76 0.05 12.55
C ALA A 69 2.17 -1.37 12.97
N ASP A 70 1.19 -2.25 13.19
CA ASP A 70 1.38 -3.70 13.32
C ASP A 70 1.42 -4.37 11.94
N ILE A 71 0.58 -3.87 11.02
CA ILE A 71 0.42 -4.38 9.65
C ILE A 71 0.56 -3.22 8.66
N ILE A 72 1.30 -3.45 7.60
CA ILE A 72 1.47 -2.50 6.49
C ILE A 72 0.91 -3.10 5.22
N ILE A 73 0.04 -2.35 4.53
CA ILE A 73 -0.58 -2.76 3.26
C ILE A 73 -0.22 -1.72 2.19
N PRO A 74 0.85 -1.94 1.42
CA PRO A 74 1.27 -1.02 0.38
C PRO A 74 0.38 -1.20 -0.86
N LEU A 75 -0.58 -0.28 -1.07
CA LEU A 75 -1.43 -0.22 -2.24
C LEU A 75 -1.11 0.95 -3.18
N ALA A 76 -0.28 1.91 -2.73
CA ALA A 76 0.12 3.02 -3.57
C ALA A 76 0.89 2.52 -4.78
N ALA A 77 0.32 2.70 -5.97
CA ALA A 77 0.92 2.28 -7.22
C ALA A 77 0.37 3.09 -8.40
N LEU A 78 1.20 3.31 -9.40
CA LEU A 78 0.74 3.72 -10.72
C LEU A 78 0.42 2.45 -11.50
N VAL A 79 -0.84 2.28 -11.92
CA VAL A 79 -1.31 1.07 -12.59
C VAL A 79 -1.87 1.37 -13.98
N GLY A 80 -1.73 0.39 -14.88
CA GLY A 80 -2.17 0.51 -16.26
C GLY A 80 -1.04 0.95 -17.21
N ALA A 81 -0.97 0.26 -18.37
CA ALA A 81 0.10 0.47 -19.35
C ALA A 81 0.21 1.93 -19.84
N PRO A 82 -0.90 2.67 -20.12
CA PRO A 82 -0.78 4.07 -20.53
C PRO A 82 -0.06 4.90 -19.46
N LEU A 83 -0.53 4.87 -18.20
CA LEU A 83 0.01 5.71 -17.14
C LEU A 83 1.48 5.36 -16.80
N CYS A 84 1.81 4.07 -16.79
CA CYS A 84 3.18 3.61 -16.53
C CYS A 84 4.14 3.90 -17.69
N ASN A 85 3.65 3.95 -18.94
CA ASN A 85 4.47 4.26 -20.11
C ASN A 85 4.72 5.76 -20.27
N ASP A 86 3.77 6.59 -19.87
CA ASP A 86 3.89 8.05 -19.96
C ASP A 86 4.96 8.59 -19.02
N ASP A 87 5.12 7.99 -17.82
CA ASP A 87 6.19 8.33 -16.88
C ASP A 87 6.74 7.07 -16.18
N LYS A 88 7.67 6.43 -16.86
CA LYS A 88 8.34 5.21 -16.34
C LYS A 88 9.13 5.45 -15.07
N ALA A 89 9.75 6.63 -14.93
CA ALA A 89 10.53 6.97 -13.76
C ALA A 89 9.63 7.14 -12.53
N ALA A 90 8.49 7.81 -12.69
CA ALA A 90 7.49 7.91 -11.62
C ALA A 90 6.90 6.54 -11.28
N ALA A 91 6.57 5.71 -12.29
CA ALA A 91 6.05 4.37 -12.07
C ALA A 91 7.04 3.49 -11.30
N GLU A 92 8.32 3.48 -11.66
CA GLU A 92 9.36 2.76 -10.92
C GLU A 92 9.55 3.30 -9.51
N SER A 93 9.59 4.62 -9.35
CA SER A 93 9.75 5.28 -8.05
C SER A 93 8.61 4.94 -7.09
N VAL A 94 7.36 4.93 -7.56
CA VAL A 94 6.19 4.59 -6.73
C VAL A 94 6.08 3.08 -6.53
N ASN A 95 6.10 2.29 -7.62
CA ASN A 95 5.77 0.86 -7.54
C ASN A 95 6.90 0.02 -6.95
N HIS A 96 8.16 0.46 -7.07
CA HIS A 96 9.31 -0.23 -6.52
C HIS A 96 9.95 0.57 -5.38
N GLY A 97 10.26 1.85 -5.59
CA GLY A 97 10.98 2.67 -4.62
C GLY A 97 10.25 2.82 -3.29
N ALA A 98 8.94 3.11 -3.31
CA ALA A 98 8.16 3.23 -2.09
C ALA A 98 8.02 1.89 -1.34
N VAL A 99 7.84 0.78 -2.06
CA VAL A 99 7.79 -0.56 -1.44
C VAL A 99 9.13 -0.91 -0.82
N LYS A 100 10.24 -0.62 -1.52
CA LYS A 100 11.58 -0.83 -0.97
C LYS A 100 11.82 -0.02 0.30
N LEU A 101 11.43 1.26 0.33
CA LEU A 101 11.51 2.11 1.53
C LEU A 101 10.76 1.47 2.71
N ILE A 102 9.53 0.99 2.48
CA ILE A 102 8.72 0.32 3.50
C ILE A 102 9.42 -0.96 3.99
N CYS A 103 9.90 -1.80 3.08
CA CYS A 103 10.58 -3.06 3.44
C CYS A 103 11.88 -2.83 4.21
N ASP A 104 12.65 -1.80 3.86
CA ASP A 104 13.92 -1.48 4.51
C ASP A 104 13.70 -0.89 5.92
N ALA A 105 12.58 -0.20 6.14
CA ALA A 105 12.28 0.48 7.40
C ALA A 105 11.39 -0.33 8.36
N ALA A 106 10.68 -1.35 7.86
CA ALA A 106 9.82 -2.19 8.69
C ALA A 106 10.64 -3.06 9.66
N SER A 107 10.12 -3.23 10.88
CA SER A 107 10.71 -4.13 11.87
C SER A 107 10.29 -5.58 11.65
N SER A 108 11.02 -6.53 12.27
CA SER A 108 10.73 -7.98 12.19
C SER A 108 9.36 -8.37 12.78
N ASP A 109 8.80 -7.54 13.65
CA ASP A 109 7.53 -7.80 14.32
C ASP A 109 6.33 -7.31 13.52
N GLN A 110 6.57 -6.51 12.48
CA GLN A 110 5.56 -5.99 11.58
C GLN A 110 5.28 -6.95 10.43
N ARG A 111 4.04 -6.95 9.94
CA ARG A 111 3.63 -7.75 8.78
C ARG A 111 3.38 -6.83 7.59
N ILE A 112 3.97 -7.17 6.45
CA ILE A 112 3.69 -6.50 5.18
C ILE A 112 2.81 -7.43 4.35
N ILE A 113 1.64 -6.93 3.92
CA ILE A 113 0.70 -7.66 3.07
C ILE A 113 0.58 -6.91 1.76
N MET A 114 1.19 -7.43 0.71
CA MET A 114 1.21 -6.80 -0.60
C MET A 114 0.41 -7.61 -1.63
N PRO A 115 -0.60 -7.03 -2.29
CA PRO A 115 -1.26 -7.68 -3.41
C PRO A 115 -0.32 -7.73 -4.62
N ILE A 116 -0.28 -8.89 -5.28
CA ILE A 116 0.49 -9.10 -6.50
C ILE A 116 -0.39 -9.64 -7.62
N THR A 117 -0.04 -9.35 -8.87
CA THR A 117 -0.80 -9.83 -10.04
C THR A 117 -0.25 -11.16 -10.59
N ASN A 118 -1.11 -11.93 -11.25
CA ASN A 118 -0.71 -13.19 -11.89
C ASN A 118 0.31 -13.00 -13.02
N THR A 119 0.38 -11.84 -13.63
CA THR A 119 1.31 -11.54 -14.73
C THR A 119 2.77 -11.64 -14.33
N GLN A 120 3.08 -11.52 -13.04
CA GLN A 120 4.44 -11.71 -12.54
C GLN A 120 4.90 -13.18 -12.57
N TYR A 121 3.97 -14.13 -12.70
CA TYR A 121 4.29 -15.57 -12.75
C TYR A 121 4.50 -16.12 -14.17
N ILE A 122 4.16 -15.34 -15.20
CA ILE A 122 4.19 -15.79 -16.59
C ILE A 122 5.61 -15.70 -17.21
N SER A 123 6.50 -14.94 -16.61
CA SER A 123 7.80 -14.60 -17.26
C SER A 123 9.03 -15.36 -16.74
N SER A 124 8.89 -16.35 -15.86
CA SER A 124 10.05 -17.16 -15.46
C SER A 124 9.69 -18.60 -15.11
N ASP A 125 10.16 -19.52 -15.94
CA ASP A 125 10.20 -20.96 -15.67
C ASP A 125 10.93 -21.28 -14.34
N THR A 126 11.72 -20.34 -13.82
CA THR A 126 12.48 -20.43 -12.57
C THR A 126 11.59 -20.39 -11.32
N ILE A 127 10.41 -19.77 -11.37
CA ILE A 127 9.51 -19.68 -10.21
C ILE A 127 8.64 -20.94 -10.11
N ALA A 128 8.26 -21.54 -11.23
CA ALA A 128 7.50 -22.79 -11.24
C ALA A 128 8.30 -23.95 -10.63
N SER A 129 9.63 -23.99 -10.80
CA SER A 129 10.50 -25.04 -10.27
C SER A 129 10.69 -25.01 -8.75
N LYS A 130 10.48 -23.86 -8.10
CA LYS A 130 10.60 -23.74 -6.62
C LYS A 130 9.36 -24.21 -5.86
N ARG A 131 8.22 -24.40 -6.52
CA ARG A 131 6.98 -24.92 -5.89
C ARG A 131 6.93 -26.45 -5.79
N THR A 132 7.78 -27.17 -6.47
CA THR A 132 7.81 -28.64 -6.51
C THR A 132 8.89 -29.27 -5.62
N ALA A 133 9.72 -28.46 -4.95
CA ALA A 133 10.68 -28.94 -3.98
C ALA A 133 10.08 -28.86 -2.56
N LYS A 134 9.37 -29.90 -2.17
CA LYS A 134 9.12 -30.29 -0.80
C LYS A 134 10.05 -31.43 -0.44
#